data_6ef5bbb56ba70159414c9ee1fc023c5d
#
_entry.id   6ef5bbb56ba70159414c9ee1fc023c5d
#
_cell.length_a   1.000
_cell.length_b   1.000
_cell.length_c   1.000
_cell.angle_alpha   90.00
_cell.angle_beta   90.00
_cell.angle_gamma   90.00
#
_symmetry.space_group_name_H-M   'P 1'
#
loop_
_entity.id
_entity.type
_entity.pdbx_description
1 polymer ?
#
loop_
_entity_poly.entity_id
_entity_poly.type
_entity_poly.pdbx_seq_one_letter_code
_entity_poly.pdbx_strand_id
1 'polypeptide(L)'
;MYCSKCGALMADGAVFCSACGQTFSSGVVIARSPMGAQTVPATARVEYGGFWLRFLAYLIDGAVITIGAFVIAIPLVFLTGLGTLLSQIHSGEDLNDAGFWLIMRVFFLFATFSLAVTWLYHALMESSEWQATVGKKALDLVVTDMAGRRVSFWRATGRHFAKIVSNMIYPFGHIMAGFATQKQALHDMIAGCLILRRGN
;
A
#
# COMPACT_ATOMS: atom_id res chain seq x y z
N MET A 1 -23.93 -18.92 38.80
CA MET A 1 -22.88 -18.55 39.79
C MET A 1 -22.92 -17.05 40.09
N TYR A 2 -22.33 -16.60 41.22
CA TYR A 2 -22.29 -15.15 41.58
C TYR A 2 -20.90 -14.56 41.31
N CYS A 3 -20.88 -13.32 40.86
CA CYS A 3 -19.62 -12.59 40.64
C CYS A 3 -18.94 -12.30 41.99
N SER A 4 -17.68 -12.70 42.16
CA SER A 4 -16.89 -12.47 43.36
C SER A 4 -16.56 -11.00 43.62
N LYS A 5 -16.66 -10.12 42.62
CA LYS A 5 -16.38 -8.70 42.75
C LYS A 5 -17.60 -7.84 43.07
N CYS A 6 -18.75 -8.12 42.48
CA CYS A 6 -19.95 -7.27 42.61
C CYS A 6 -21.21 -8.02 43.09
N GLY A 7 -21.15 -9.34 43.30
CA GLY A 7 -22.27 -10.15 43.78
C GLY A 7 -23.39 -10.38 42.75
N ALA A 8 -23.29 -9.89 41.53
CA ALA A 8 -24.30 -10.06 40.49
C ALA A 8 -24.42 -11.54 40.07
N LEU A 9 -25.65 -11.99 39.77
CA LEU A 9 -25.92 -13.32 39.25
C LEU A 9 -25.39 -13.42 37.81
N MET A 10 -24.64 -14.47 37.53
CA MET A 10 -24.05 -14.73 36.23
C MET A 10 -24.55 -16.06 35.68
N ALA A 11 -24.66 -16.15 34.35
CA ALA A 11 -24.92 -17.42 33.67
C ALA A 11 -23.76 -18.41 33.92
N ASP A 12 -24.05 -19.69 33.96
CA ASP A 12 -23.04 -20.72 34.13
C ASP A 12 -22.16 -20.78 32.86
N GLY A 13 -20.83 -20.69 33.05
CA GLY A 13 -19.85 -20.63 31.96
C GLY A 13 -19.54 -19.24 31.44
N ALA A 14 -20.10 -18.16 32.02
CA ALA A 14 -19.76 -16.82 31.59
C ALA A 14 -18.29 -16.46 31.87
N VAL A 15 -17.59 -15.99 30.85
CA VAL A 15 -16.15 -15.58 30.89
C VAL A 15 -15.95 -14.18 31.44
N PHE A 16 -17.01 -13.36 31.53
CA PHE A 16 -17.01 -12.01 32.12
C PHE A 16 -18.33 -11.67 32.76
N CYS A 17 -18.28 -10.82 33.77
CA CYS A 17 -19.47 -10.32 34.44
C CYS A 17 -20.08 -9.16 33.66
N SER A 18 -21.35 -9.26 33.26
CA SER A 18 -22.06 -8.19 32.53
C SER A 18 -22.31 -6.94 33.38
N ALA A 19 -22.29 -7.06 34.72
CA ALA A 19 -22.54 -5.94 35.61
C ALA A 19 -21.29 -5.11 35.94
N CYS A 20 -20.10 -5.74 36.04
CA CYS A 20 -18.88 -5.02 36.47
C CYS A 20 -17.65 -5.25 35.53
N GLY A 21 -17.81 -6.00 34.45
CA GLY A 21 -16.75 -6.26 33.47
C GLY A 21 -15.62 -7.19 33.98
N GLN A 22 -15.72 -7.76 35.18
CA GLN A 22 -14.69 -8.67 35.71
C GLN A 22 -14.60 -9.93 34.84
N THR A 23 -13.41 -10.24 34.38
CA THR A 23 -13.13 -11.49 33.63
C THR A 23 -12.87 -12.64 34.61
N PHE A 24 -13.42 -13.81 34.31
CA PHE A 24 -13.20 -15.05 35.03
C PHE A 24 -12.50 -16.03 34.12
N SER A 25 -11.34 -16.48 34.52
CA SER A 25 -10.71 -17.64 33.88
C SER A 25 -11.53 -18.86 34.32
N SER A 26 -12.50 -19.28 33.50
CA SER A 26 -13.09 -20.59 33.68
C SER A 26 -11.96 -21.57 33.52
N GLY A 27 -11.58 -22.21 34.62
CA GLY A 27 -10.62 -23.30 34.59
C GLY A 27 -11.23 -24.45 33.76
N VAL A 28 -11.05 -24.41 32.45
CA VAL A 28 -11.16 -25.59 31.62
C VAL A 28 -10.06 -26.50 32.12
N VAL A 29 -10.43 -27.49 32.93
CA VAL A 29 -9.56 -28.65 33.20
C VAL A 29 -9.40 -29.38 31.87
N ILE A 30 -8.48 -28.92 31.06
CA ILE A 30 -8.00 -29.66 29.91
C ILE A 30 -7.21 -30.80 30.52
N ALA A 31 -7.79 -32.02 30.44
CA ALA A 31 -7.06 -33.24 30.73
C ALA A 31 -5.71 -33.14 30.01
N ARG A 32 -4.62 -33.10 30.77
CA ARG A 32 -3.27 -33.08 30.26
C ARG A 32 -3.03 -34.38 29.50
N SER A 33 -3.16 -34.36 28.19
CA SER A 33 -2.44 -35.29 27.34
C SER A 33 -0.97 -34.84 27.33
N PRO A 34 0.00 -35.70 27.64
CA PRO A 34 1.41 -35.36 27.61
C PRO A 34 1.92 -35.46 26.17
N MET A 35 1.68 -34.44 25.39
CA MET A 35 2.33 -34.35 24.06
C MET A 35 2.51 -32.90 23.64
N GLY A 36 3.77 -32.47 23.73
CA GLY A 36 4.31 -31.30 23.03
C GLY A 36 3.78 -29.98 23.62
N ALA A 37 4.59 -29.33 24.43
CA ALA A 37 4.44 -27.90 24.68
C ALA A 37 4.50 -27.18 23.34
N GLN A 38 3.34 -26.97 22.71
CA GLN A 38 3.21 -25.98 21.67
C GLN A 38 3.39 -24.65 22.40
N THR A 39 4.61 -24.13 22.35
CA THR A 39 4.86 -22.73 22.67
C THR A 39 3.89 -21.95 21.80
N VAL A 40 2.84 -21.37 22.43
CA VAL A 40 2.01 -20.34 21.81
C VAL A 40 3.02 -19.32 21.28
N PRO A 41 3.09 -19.09 19.97
CA PRO A 41 4.07 -18.14 19.44
C PRO A 41 3.80 -16.82 20.17
N ALA A 42 4.84 -16.34 20.85
CA ALA A 42 4.83 -15.04 21.52
C ALA A 42 4.17 -14.07 20.55
N THR A 43 3.09 -13.41 20.97
CA THR A 43 2.29 -12.48 20.20
C THR A 43 3.18 -11.74 19.22
N ALA A 44 3.10 -12.11 17.94
CA ALA A 44 3.95 -11.54 16.91
C ALA A 44 3.77 -10.02 16.99
N ARG A 45 4.81 -9.32 17.45
CA ARG A 45 4.74 -7.86 17.57
C ARG A 45 4.49 -7.33 16.18
N VAL A 46 3.33 -6.72 15.98
CA VAL A 46 2.99 -6.07 14.73
C VAL A 46 3.89 -4.84 14.62
N GLU A 47 4.89 -4.91 13.76
CA GLU A 47 5.75 -3.77 13.45
C GLU A 47 5.13 -2.98 12.30
N TYR A 48 4.89 -1.69 12.56
CA TYR A 48 4.40 -0.78 11.50
C TYR A 48 5.56 -0.23 10.68
N GLY A 49 5.40 -0.18 9.37
CA GLY A 49 6.34 0.45 8.45
C GLY A 49 6.45 1.96 8.71
N GLY A 50 7.56 2.40 9.32
CA GLY A 50 7.82 3.80 9.61
C GLY A 50 8.07 4.65 8.35
N PHE A 51 8.10 5.99 8.52
CA PHE A 51 8.29 6.97 7.45
C PHE A 51 9.53 6.65 6.58
N TRP A 52 10.69 6.42 7.16
CA TRP A 52 11.94 6.19 6.41
C TRP A 52 11.93 4.93 5.56
N LEU A 53 11.33 3.85 6.05
CA LEU A 53 11.21 2.62 5.25
C LEU A 53 10.28 2.82 4.06
N ARG A 54 9.19 3.59 4.24
CA ARG A 54 8.27 3.93 3.14
C ARG A 54 8.93 4.86 2.12
N PHE A 55 9.72 5.82 2.58
CA PHE A 55 10.48 6.72 1.72
C PHE A 55 11.50 5.95 0.88
N LEU A 56 12.24 5.04 1.49
CA LEU A 56 13.20 4.20 0.76
C LEU A 56 12.48 3.28 -0.25
N ALA A 57 11.35 2.66 0.16
CA ALA A 57 10.52 1.88 -0.75
C ALA A 57 10.06 2.71 -1.97
N TYR A 58 9.65 3.96 -1.73
CA TYR A 58 9.23 4.88 -2.79
C TYR A 58 10.38 5.21 -3.76
N LEU A 59 11.60 5.40 -3.27
CA LEU A 59 12.78 5.63 -4.13
C LEU A 59 13.07 4.40 -5.01
N ILE A 60 13.02 3.20 -4.43
CA ILE A 60 13.23 1.94 -5.19
C ILE A 60 12.14 1.78 -6.25
N ASP A 61 10.87 1.95 -5.88
CA ASP A 61 9.74 1.87 -6.82
C ASP A 61 9.85 2.92 -7.91
N GLY A 62 10.27 4.15 -7.56
CA GLY A 62 10.53 5.22 -8.51
C GLY A 62 11.60 4.85 -9.53
N ALA A 63 12.71 4.27 -9.09
CA ALA A 63 13.76 3.80 -9.99
C ALA A 63 13.24 2.70 -10.94
N VAL A 64 12.50 1.71 -10.41
CA VAL A 64 11.93 0.61 -11.21
C VAL A 64 10.96 1.15 -12.27
N ILE A 65 10.04 2.02 -11.89
CA ILE A 65 9.06 2.62 -12.81
C ILE A 65 9.77 3.49 -13.86
N THR A 66 10.74 4.29 -13.45
CA THR A 66 11.46 5.19 -14.35
C THR A 66 12.25 4.40 -15.39
N ILE A 67 13.01 3.38 -14.98
CA ILE A 67 13.75 2.52 -15.91
C ILE A 67 12.77 1.83 -16.87
N GLY A 68 11.69 1.23 -16.37
CA GLY A 68 10.67 0.59 -17.20
C GLY A 68 10.01 1.57 -18.19
N ALA A 69 9.71 2.79 -17.75
CA ALA A 69 9.16 3.83 -18.61
C ALA A 69 10.12 4.24 -19.73
N PHE A 70 11.42 4.40 -19.46
CA PHE A 70 12.42 4.71 -20.49
C PHE A 70 12.59 3.59 -21.52
N VAL A 71 12.60 2.33 -21.09
CA VAL A 71 12.70 1.18 -21.99
C VAL A 71 11.55 1.15 -23.01
N ILE A 72 10.37 1.62 -22.64
CA ILE A 72 9.20 1.67 -23.52
C ILE A 72 9.15 3.00 -24.29
N ALA A 73 9.45 4.11 -23.62
CA ALA A 73 9.32 5.45 -24.20
C ALA A 73 10.34 5.72 -25.32
N ILE A 74 11.59 5.27 -25.15
CA ILE A 74 12.63 5.54 -26.16
C ILE A 74 12.28 4.97 -27.54
N PRO A 75 11.91 3.67 -27.69
CA PRO A 75 11.47 3.14 -28.98
C PRO A 75 10.21 3.83 -29.51
N LEU A 76 9.26 4.17 -28.65
CA LEU A 76 8.01 4.83 -29.05
C LEU A 76 8.27 6.24 -29.59
N VAL A 77 9.11 7.03 -28.90
CA VAL A 77 9.51 8.39 -29.37
C VAL A 77 10.27 8.32 -30.67
N PHE A 78 11.17 7.34 -30.82
CA PHE A 78 11.91 7.15 -32.06
C PHE A 78 10.98 6.79 -33.22
N LEU A 79 10.05 5.87 -33.03
CA LEU A 79 9.11 5.42 -34.06
C LEU A 79 8.13 6.53 -34.46
N THR A 80 7.57 7.27 -33.51
CA THR A 80 6.67 8.40 -33.80
C THR A 80 7.42 9.57 -34.42
N GLY A 81 8.61 9.90 -33.92
CA GLY A 81 9.44 10.96 -34.45
C GLY A 81 9.90 10.68 -35.89
N LEU A 82 10.32 9.45 -36.19
CA LEU A 82 10.66 9.04 -37.55
C LEU A 82 9.45 9.10 -38.49
N GLY A 83 8.28 8.63 -38.02
CA GLY A 83 7.03 8.65 -38.79
C GLY A 83 6.61 10.07 -39.17
N THR A 84 6.71 11.02 -38.25
CA THR A 84 6.39 12.44 -38.50
C THR A 84 7.41 13.10 -39.41
N LEU A 85 8.70 12.83 -39.22
CA LEU A 85 9.74 13.33 -40.12
C LEU A 85 9.50 12.89 -41.56
N LEU A 86 9.20 11.62 -41.81
CA LEU A 86 8.88 11.08 -43.11
C LEU A 86 7.62 11.71 -43.71
N SER A 87 6.58 11.94 -42.92
CA SER A 87 5.36 12.59 -43.39
C SER A 87 5.59 14.06 -43.79
N GLN A 88 6.42 14.80 -43.05
CA GLN A 88 6.78 16.19 -43.33
C GLN A 88 7.61 16.34 -44.60
N ILE A 89 8.57 15.45 -44.81
CA ILE A 89 9.34 15.42 -46.07
C ILE A 89 8.39 15.23 -47.28
N HIS A 90 7.29 14.48 -47.08
CA HIS A 90 6.32 14.21 -48.13
C HIS A 90 5.31 15.35 -48.34
N SER A 91 4.90 16.06 -47.28
CA SER A 91 3.86 17.12 -47.29
C SER A 91 4.41 18.52 -47.56
N GLY A 92 5.70 18.77 -47.36
CA GLY A 92 6.33 20.09 -47.51
C GLY A 92 5.87 21.16 -46.52
N GLU A 93 5.30 20.73 -45.35
CA GLU A 93 4.86 21.65 -44.31
C GLU A 93 6.03 22.26 -43.53
N ASP A 94 5.80 23.46 -42.95
CA ASP A 94 6.81 24.16 -42.14
C ASP A 94 7.20 23.36 -40.89
N LEU A 95 8.50 23.09 -40.77
CA LEU A 95 9.09 22.26 -39.71
C LEU A 95 8.86 22.80 -38.30
N ASN A 96 8.66 24.11 -38.14
CA ASN A 96 8.55 24.75 -36.81
C ASN A 96 7.21 24.40 -36.11
N ASP A 97 6.09 24.52 -36.80
CA ASP A 97 4.76 24.27 -36.20
C ASP A 97 4.54 22.77 -36.02
N ALA A 98 4.93 21.96 -36.98
CA ALA A 98 4.80 20.53 -36.88
C ALA A 98 5.70 19.93 -35.77
N GLY A 99 6.91 20.47 -35.59
CA GLY A 99 7.80 20.08 -34.49
C GLY A 99 7.20 20.37 -33.12
N PHE A 100 6.59 21.56 -32.94
CA PHE A 100 5.90 21.91 -31.68
C PHE A 100 4.75 20.94 -31.36
N TRP A 101 3.87 20.67 -32.34
CA TRP A 101 2.74 19.77 -32.13
C TRP A 101 3.19 18.32 -31.88
N LEU A 102 4.28 17.88 -32.52
CA LEU A 102 4.87 16.56 -32.23
C LEU A 102 5.34 16.47 -30.77
N ILE A 103 6.12 17.46 -30.31
CA ILE A 103 6.60 17.49 -28.91
C ILE A 103 5.42 17.45 -27.95
N MET A 104 4.38 18.24 -28.19
CA MET A 104 3.17 18.25 -27.35
C MET A 104 2.46 16.89 -27.35
N ARG A 105 2.27 16.25 -28.49
CA ARG A 105 1.68 14.90 -28.59
C ARG A 105 2.49 13.86 -27.82
N VAL A 106 3.80 13.83 -28.04
CA VAL A 106 4.70 12.90 -27.33
C VAL A 106 4.66 13.14 -25.83
N PHE A 107 4.69 14.40 -25.40
CA PHE A 107 4.59 14.76 -24.00
C PHE A 107 3.27 14.28 -23.37
N PHE A 108 2.12 14.55 -23.99
CA PHE A 108 0.82 14.13 -23.48
C PHE A 108 0.66 12.60 -23.47
N LEU A 109 1.11 11.91 -24.53
CA LEU A 109 1.09 10.45 -24.60
C LEU A 109 1.96 9.85 -23.49
N PHE A 110 3.18 10.35 -23.32
CA PHE A 110 4.10 9.89 -22.30
C PHE A 110 3.56 10.15 -20.88
N ALA A 111 3.02 11.35 -20.63
CA ALA A 111 2.43 11.70 -19.34
C ALA A 111 1.24 10.79 -19.00
N THR A 112 0.31 10.62 -19.94
CA THR A 112 -0.87 9.74 -19.75
C THR A 112 -0.45 8.29 -19.53
N PHE A 113 0.49 7.79 -20.33
CA PHE A 113 1.02 6.45 -20.20
C PHE A 113 1.71 6.24 -18.84
N SER A 114 2.55 7.19 -18.41
CA SER A 114 3.24 7.12 -17.12
C SER A 114 2.28 7.12 -15.94
N LEU A 115 1.22 7.93 -15.99
CA LEU A 115 0.16 7.94 -14.97
C LEU A 115 -0.55 6.58 -14.90
N ALA A 116 -0.94 6.02 -16.06
CA ALA A 116 -1.62 4.72 -16.13
C ALA A 116 -0.73 3.58 -15.62
N VAL A 117 0.53 3.55 -16.03
CA VAL A 117 1.51 2.52 -15.60
C VAL A 117 1.74 2.61 -14.09
N THR A 118 1.96 3.82 -13.58
CA THR A 118 2.19 4.02 -12.14
C THR A 118 0.98 3.59 -11.31
N TRP A 119 -0.22 3.96 -11.74
CA TRP A 119 -1.46 3.52 -11.10
C TRP A 119 -1.61 2.00 -11.12
N LEU A 120 -1.53 1.38 -12.30
CA LEU A 120 -1.68 -0.07 -12.46
C LEU A 120 -0.61 -0.83 -11.68
N TYR A 121 0.64 -0.39 -11.74
CA TYR A 121 1.74 -0.98 -10.98
C TYR A 121 1.42 -1.03 -9.48
N HIS A 122 1.04 0.10 -8.89
CA HIS A 122 0.70 0.16 -7.47
C HIS A 122 -0.56 -0.64 -7.15
N ALA A 123 -1.63 -0.51 -7.94
CA ALA A 123 -2.90 -1.16 -7.68
C ALA A 123 -2.80 -2.69 -7.80
N LEU A 124 -2.15 -3.20 -8.86
CA LEU A 124 -1.97 -4.63 -9.08
C LEU A 124 -1.02 -5.26 -8.08
N MET A 125 0.12 -4.64 -7.82
CA MET A 125 1.13 -5.19 -6.91
C MET A 125 0.64 -5.21 -5.46
N GLU A 126 -0.01 -4.15 -4.98
CA GLU A 126 -0.53 -4.07 -3.62
C GLU A 126 -1.75 -4.98 -3.41
N SER A 127 -2.54 -5.26 -4.47
CA SER A 127 -3.65 -6.21 -4.42
C SER A 127 -3.25 -7.66 -4.74
N SER A 128 -2.01 -7.92 -5.13
CA SER A 128 -1.48 -9.26 -5.40
C SER A 128 -1.26 -10.06 -4.11
N GLU A 129 -0.82 -11.31 -4.24
CA GLU A 129 -0.40 -12.15 -3.11
C GLU A 129 0.81 -11.56 -2.37
N TRP A 130 1.62 -10.74 -3.05
CA TRP A 130 2.76 -10.07 -2.43
C TRP A 130 2.34 -8.95 -1.47
N GLN A 131 1.16 -8.37 -1.68
CA GLN A 131 0.64 -7.23 -0.89
C GLN A 131 1.63 -6.07 -0.82
N ALA A 132 2.53 -5.97 -1.80
CA ALA A 132 3.63 -5.03 -1.79
C ALA A 132 4.07 -4.70 -3.21
N THR A 133 4.52 -3.48 -3.44
CA THR A 133 5.32 -3.10 -4.62
C THR A 133 6.74 -3.69 -4.49
N VAL A 134 7.53 -3.66 -5.56
CA VAL A 134 8.91 -4.17 -5.56
C VAL A 134 9.74 -3.52 -4.45
N GLY A 135 9.68 -2.18 -4.33
CA GLY A 135 10.40 -1.45 -3.30
C GLY A 135 9.95 -1.79 -1.89
N LYS A 136 8.63 -1.95 -1.67
CA LYS A 136 8.10 -2.38 -0.38
C LYS A 136 8.51 -3.81 -0.04
N LYS A 137 8.45 -4.71 -1.02
CA LYS A 137 8.86 -6.10 -0.83
C LYS A 137 10.34 -6.24 -0.48
N ALA A 138 11.21 -5.43 -1.11
CA ALA A 138 12.63 -5.41 -0.80
C ALA A 138 12.94 -4.97 0.64
N LEU A 139 12.01 -4.30 1.31
CA LEU A 139 12.10 -3.82 2.70
C LEU A 139 11.18 -4.57 3.66
N ASP A 140 10.66 -5.74 3.26
CA ASP A 140 9.72 -6.56 4.02
C ASP A 140 8.45 -5.82 4.45
N LEU A 141 8.01 -4.83 3.66
CA LEU A 141 6.79 -4.08 3.91
C LEU A 141 5.62 -4.70 3.15
N VAL A 142 4.49 -4.86 3.83
CA VAL A 142 3.24 -5.35 3.25
C VAL A 142 2.09 -4.37 3.52
N VAL A 143 1.20 -4.24 2.54
CA VAL A 143 -0.01 -3.42 2.63
C VAL A 143 -1.19 -4.32 2.98
N THR A 144 -1.89 -3.99 4.06
CA THR A 144 -3.04 -4.74 4.55
C THR A 144 -4.23 -3.82 4.80
N ASP A 145 -5.40 -4.39 4.98
CA ASP A 145 -6.53 -3.69 5.57
C ASP A 145 -6.34 -3.53 7.10
N MET A 146 -7.29 -2.86 7.76
CA MET A 146 -7.26 -2.66 9.21
C MET A 146 -7.33 -3.96 10.02
N ALA A 147 -7.74 -5.07 9.41
CA ALA A 147 -7.80 -6.40 9.99
C ALA A 147 -6.58 -7.28 9.63
N GLY A 148 -5.56 -6.72 9.00
CA GLY A 148 -4.35 -7.46 8.57
C GLY A 148 -4.54 -8.31 7.31
N ARG A 149 -5.70 -8.21 6.62
CA ARG A 149 -6.01 -8.99 5.43
C ARG A 149 -5.53 -8.28 4.17
N ARG A 150 -5.44 -9.04 3.09
CA ARG A 150 -5.09 -8.53 1.75
C ARG A 150 -6.08 -7.46 1.29
N VAL A 151 -5.56 -6.38 0.73
CA VAL A 151 -6.38 -5.31 0.14
C VAL A 151 -6.93 -5.70 -1.23
N SER A 152 -8.16 -5.29 -1.53
CA SER A 152 -8.74 -5.47 -2.85
C SER A 152 -8.13 -4.48 -3.85
N PHE A 153 -8.22 -4.81 -5.15
CA PHE A 153 -7.76 -3.93 -6.23
C PHE A 153 -8.39 -2.53 -6.15
N TRP A 154 -9.69 -2.44 -5.89
CA TRP A 154 -10.38 -1.15 -5.76
C TRP A 154 -9.92 -0.33 -4.56
N ARG A 155 -9.61 -0.98 -3.45
CA ARG A 155 -9.04 -0.31 -2.27
C ARG A 155 -7.62 0.18 -2.53
N ALA A 156 -6.79 -0.60 -3.21
CA ALA A 156 -5.45 -0.20 -3.63
C ALA A 156 -5.50 0.98 -4.63
N THR A 157 -6.46 0.95 -5.56
CA THR A 157 -6.76 2.06 -6.49
C THR A 157 -7.16 3.32 -5.72
N GLY A 158 -8.13 3.23 -4.81
CA GLY A 158 -8.55 4.37 -3.97
C GLY A 158 -7.38 4.95 -3.17
N ARG A 159 -6.51 4.09 -2.62
CA ARG A 159 -5.30 4.50 -1.93
C ARG A 159 -4.31 5.23 -2.86
N HIS A 160 -4.17 4.78 -4.11
CA HIS A 160 -3.32 5.45 -5.09
C HIS A 160 -3.82 6.87 -5.38
N PHE A 161 -5.11 7.05 -5.63
CA PHE A 161 -5.69 8.38 -5.86
C PHE A 161 -5.70 9.24 -4.59
N ALA A 162 -5.87 8.66 -3.41
CA ALA A 162 -5.74 9.38 -2.14
C ALA A 162 -4.32 9.95 -1.92
N LYS A 163 -3.28 9.40 -2.57
CA LYS A 163 -1.93 10.00 -2.57
C LYS A 163 -1.91 11.38 -3.22
N ILE A 164 -2.79 11.64 -4.21
CA ILE A 164 -2.91 12.97 -4.82
C ILE A 164 -3.31 13.99 -3.76
N VAL A 165 -4.31 13.66 -2.93
CA VAL A 165 -4.73 14.51 -1.81
C VAL A 165 -3.60 14.69 -0.80
N SER A 166 -2.89 13.60 -0.46
CA SER A 166 -1.71 13.69 0.44
C SER A 166 -0.61 14.57 -0.14
N ASN A 167 -0.41 14.59 -1.45
CA ASN A 167 0.58 15.42 -2.13
C ASN A 167 0.17 16.89 -2.16
N MET A 168 -1.12 17.21 -2.23
CA MET A 168 -1.61 18.60 -2.15
C MET A 168 -1.30 19.24 -0.78
N ILE A 169 -1.24 18.43 0.28
CA ILE A 169 -0.94 18.86 1.65
C ILE A 169 0.53 18.49 2.00
N TYR A 170 1.39 18.43 0.97
CA TYR A 170 2.81 18.14 1.18
C TYR A 170 3.49 19.23 2.05
N PRO A 171 4.34 18.87 3.03
CA PRO A 171 4.83 17.53 3.36
C PRO A 171 3.99 16.79 4.42
N PHE A 172 2.98 17.42 5.01
CA PHE A 172 2.25 16.92 6.19
C PHE A 172 1.56 15.58 5.96
N GLY A 173 0.94 15.37 4.79
CA GLY A 173 0.23 14.13 4.48
C GLY A 173 1.09 12.85 4.55
N HIS A 174 2.40 12.98 4.34
CA HIS A 174 3.35 11.87 4.38
C HIS A 174 4.08 11.77 5.73
N ILE A 175 4.44 12.91 6.33
CA ILE A 175 5.14 12.99 7.61
C ILE A 175 4.28 12.43 8.76
N MET A 176 2.96 12.50 8.66
CA MET A 176 2.05 11.89 9.63
C MET A 176 2.35 10.41 9.91
N ALA A 177 2.88 9.66 8.94
CA ALA A 177 3.33 8.29 9.14
C ALA A 177 4.49 8.14 10.15
N GLY A 178 5.20 9.21 10.45
CA GLY A 178 6.25 9.24 11.50
C GLY A 178 5.68 9.40 12.90
N PHE A 179 4.57 10.11 13.07
CA PHE A 179 4.03 10.53 14.36
C PHE A 179 2.75 9.77 14.76
N ALA A 180 1.98 9.22 13.81
CA ALA A 180 0.77 8.48 14.09
C ALA A 180 1.09 7.17 14.84
N THR A 181 0.24 6.78 15.79
CA THR A 181 0.38 5.54 16.59
C THR A 181 0.49 4.28 15.74
N GLN A 182 -0.26 4.21 14.63
CA GLN A 182 -0.23 3.12 13.64
C GLN A 182 0.68 3.44 12.45
N LYS A 183 1.49 4.50 12.54
CA LYS A 183 2.39 4.98 11.48
C LYS A 183 1.71 5.08 10.10
N GLN A 184 0.44 5.53 10.07
CA GLN A 184 -0.34 5.73 8.85
C GLN A 184 -0.09 7.11 8.26
N ALA A 185 0.09 7.17 6.94
CA ALA A 185 0.03 8.41 6.18
C ALA A 185 -1.44 8.77 5.87
N LEU A 186 -1.73 10.01 5.46
CA LEU A 186 -3.08 10.47 5.19
C LEU A 186 -3.82 9.57 4.17
N HIS A 187 -3.17 9.20 3.08
CA HIS A 187 -3.75 8.31 2.06
C HIS A 187 -4.00 6.89 2.57
N ASP A 188 -3.25 6.40 3.56
CA ASP A 188 -3.49 5.11 4.20
C ASP A 188 -4.76 5.18 5.06
N MET A 189 -4.95 6.29 5.78
CA MET A 189 -6.14 6.53 6.60
C MET A 189 -7.39 6.63 5.74
N ILE A 190 -7.35 7.38 4.63
CA ILE A 190 -8.46 7.52 3.68
C ILE A 190 -8.87 6.15 3.11
N ALA A 191 -7.90 5.30 2.76
CA ALA A 191 -8.16 3.98 2.19
C ALA A 191 -8.41 2.88 3.25
N GLY A 192 -8.28 3.16 4.54
CA GLY A 192 -8.37 2.17 5.62
C GLY A 192 -7.34 1.06 5.49
N CYS A 193 -6.08 1.43 5.25
CA CYS A 193 -4.96 0.50 5.04
C CYS A 193 -3.87 0.68 6.11
N LEU A 194 -3.14 -0.40 6.36
CA LEU A 194 -1.93 -0.41 7.20
C LEU A 194 -0.73 -0.85 6.38
N ILE A 195 0.45 -0.33 6.72
CA ILE A 195 1.71 -0.86 6.23
C ILE A 195 2.41 -1.54 7.39
N LEU A 196 2.54 -2.85 7.28
CA LEU A 196 3.17 -3.71 8.28
C LEU A 196 4.55 -4.12 7.77
N ARG A 197 5.48 -4.37 8.69
CA ARG A 197 6.75 -5.02 8.41
C ARG A 197 6.63 -6.50 8.75
N ARG A 198 6.97 -7.37 7.80
CA ARG A 198 7.11 -8.81 8.10
C ARG A 198 8.35 -8.95 8.98
N GLY A 199 8.16 -9.31 10.24
CA GLY A 199 9.28 -9.77 11.08
C GLY A 199 9.81 -11.10 10.53
N ASN A 200 11.11 -11.20 10.43
CA ASN A 200 11.79 -12.48 10.23
C ASN A 200 11.57 -13.37 11.45
#